data_2856f9b4b3e44cecd0d25ef6c3ab890f
#
_entry.id   2856f9b4b3e44cecd0d25ef6c3ab890f
#
_cell.length_a   1.000
_cell.length_b   1.000
_cell.length_c   1.000
_cell.angle_alpha   90.00
_cell.angle_beta   90.00
_cell.angle_gamma   90.00
#
_symmetry.space_group_name_H-M   'P 1'
#
loop_
_entity.id
_entity.type
_entity.pdbx_description
1 polymer ?
#
loop_
_entity_poly.entity_id
_entity_poly.type
_entity_poly.pdbx_seq_one_letter_code
_entity_poly.pdbx_strand_id
1 'polypeptide(L)'
;MGTEYNNKVNEYQRKSNEWAPVVLETKQRELQELGQRIQQFQQNAQQEMAQMQQTLMTPVIEKAQNALTKIAKEQKLVYVFDLSAGSLIYYDDTVSVDLLPMAKKELGIPAAKVAPTQLQPAAAATPNAQ
;
A
#
# COMPACT_ATOMS: atom_id res chain seq x y z
N MET A 1 -22.62 2.40 -3.95
CA MET A 1 -22.86 1.03 -3.42
C MET A 1 -22.99 1.01 -1.91
N GLY A 2 -22.00 1.43 -1.10
CA GLY A 2 -22.10 1.39 0.36
C GLY A 2 -23.25 2.23 0.93
N THR A 3 -23.41 3.45 0.47
CA THR A 3 -24.53 4.33 0.87
C THR A 3 -25.90 3.73 0.49
N GLU A 4 -25.98 3.16 -0.70
CA GLU A 4 -27.19 2.49 -1.17
C GLU A 4 -27.54 1.27 -0.31
N TYR A 5 -26.55 0.44 0.02
CA TYR A 5 -26.71 -0.69 0.91
C TYR A 5 -27.26 -0.25 2.28
N ASN A 6 -26.64 0.75 2.90
CA ASN A 6 -27.09 1.28 4.19
C ASN A 6 -28.52 1.84 4.13
N ASN A 7 -28.87 2.53 3.04
CA ASN A 7 -30.23 3.05 2.86
C ASN A 7 -31.26 1.91 2.76
N LYS A 8 -30.94 0.86 2.00
CA LYS A 8 -31.81 -0.32 1.86
C LYS A 8 -31.92 -1.10 3.17
N VAL A 9 -30.86 -1.24 3.95
CA VAL A 9 -30.90 -1.86 5.28
C VAL A 9 -31.79 -1.06 6.23
N ASN A 10 -31.63 0.25 6.26
CA ASN A 10 -32.45 1.12 7.09
C ASN A 10 -33.94 1.09 6.68
N GLU A 11 -34.22 1.02 5.39
CA GLU A 11 -35.58 0.88 4.89
C GLU A 11 -36.17 -0.47 5.29
N TYR A 12 -35.42 -1.55 5.13
CA TYR A 12 -35.83 -2.90 5.55
C TYR A 12 -36.16 -2.95 7.03
N GLN A 13 -35.31 -2.39 7.88
CA GLN A 13 -35.53 -2.37 9.34
C GLN A 13 -36.79 -1.58 9.75
N ARG A 14 -37.08 -0.47 9.06
CA ARG A 14 -38.22 0.38 9.38
C ARG A 14 -39.55 -0.20 8.90
N LYS A 15 -39.57 -0.80 7.73
CA LYS A 15 -40.80 -1.18 7.04
C LYS A 15 -41.06 -2.68 7.00
N SER A 16 -40.20 -3.51 7.62
CA SER A 16 -40.35 -4.96 7.61
C SER A 16 -41.69 -5.46 8.14
N ASN A 17 -42.25 -4.77 9.13
CA ASN A 17 -43.54 -5.14 9.72
C ASN A 17 -44.75 -4.76 8.86
N GLU A 18 -44.56 -3.88 7.86
CA GLU A 18 -45.62 -3.38 6.98
C GLU A 18 -45.70 -4.15 5.66
N TRP A 19 -44.64 -4.90 5.32
CA TRP A 19 -44.53 -5.58 4.04
C TRP A 19 -45.13 -6.97 4.05
N ALA A 20 -45.76 -7.33 2.93
CA ALA A 20 -46.19 -8.70 2.71
C ALA A 20 -44.99 -9.67 2.66
N PRO A 21 -45.16 -10.96 3.05
CA PRO A 21 -44.04 -11.93 3.11
C PRO A 21 -43.22 -12.05 1.84
N VAL A 22 -43.86 -11.99 0.68
CA VAL A 22 -43.19 -12.03 -0.63
C VAL A 22 -42.29 -10.82 -0.86
N VAL A 23 -42.70 -9.64 -0.39
CA VAL A 23 -41.91 -8.41 -0.49
C VAL A 23 -40.70 -8.48 0.43
N LEU A 24 -40.86 -8.99 1.64
CA LEU A 24 -39.78 -9.21 2.59
C LEU A 24 -38.69 -10.13 1.99
N GLU A 25 -39.10 -11.26 1.45
CA GLU A 25 -38.17 -12.20 0.82
C GLU A 25 -37.40 -11.55 -0.34
N THR A 26 -38.09 -10.79 -1.18
CA THR A 26 -37.46 -10.08 -2.31
C THR A 26 -36.46 -9.05 -1.81
N LYS A 27 -36.82 -8.26 -0.80
CA LYS A 27 -35.92 -7.25 -0.23
C LYS A 27 -34.71 -7.86 0.46
N GLN A 28 -34.89 -8.98 1.14
CA GLN A 28 -33.79 -9.72 1.76
C GLN A 28 -32.80 -10.24 0.70
N ARG A 29 -33.32 -10.78 -0.41
CA ARG A 29 -32.50 -11.23 -1.53
C ARG A 29 -31.71 -10.09 -2.17
N GLU A 30 -32.36 -8.94 -2.43
CA GLU A 30 -31.70 -7.74 -2.93
C GLU A 30 -30.56 -7.27 -2.02
N LEU A 31 -30.74 -7.31 -0.70
CA LEU A 31 -29.69 -6.95 0.26
C LEU A 31 -28.52 -7.93 0.22
N GLN A 32 -28.80 -9.24 0.13
CA GLN A 32 -27.75 -10.26 0.02
C GLN A 32 -26.93 -10.08 -1.26
N GLU A 33 -27.61 -9.91 -2.39
CA GLU A 33 -26.95 -9.69 -3.69
C GLU A 33 -26.11 -8.44 -3.70
N LEU A 34 -26.59 -7.34 -3.11
CA LEU A 34 -25.85 -6.10 -3.04
C LEU A 34 -24.64 -6.24 -2.10
N GLY A 35 -24.78 -6.95 -0.98
CA GLY A 35 -23.69 -7.28 -0.07
C GLY A 35 -22.59 -8.10 -0.75
N GLN A 36 -22.96 -9.14 -1.49
CA GLN A 36 -21.99 -9.95 -2.26
C GLN A 36 -21.29 -9.11 -3.33
N ARG A 37 -22.02 -8.25 -4.03
CA ARG A 37 -21.46 -7.36 -5.04
C ARG A 37 -20.46 -6.36 -4.45
N ILE A 38 -20.73 -5.85 -3.26
CA ILE A 38 -19.81 -4.97 -2.52
C ILE A 38 -18.52 -5.70 -2.15
N GLN A 39 -18.63 -6.92 -1.62
CA GLN A 39 -17.45 -7.73 -1.29
C GLN A 39 -16.60 -8.03 -2.53
N GLN A 40 -17.23 -8.44 -3.61
CA GLN A 40 -16.52 -8.72 -4.87
C GLN A 40 -15.83 -7.47 -5.42
N PHE A 41 -16.50 -6.33 -5.38
CA PHE A 41 -15.91 -5.05 -5.77
C PHE A 41 -14.69 -4.69 -4.91
N GLN A 42 -14.77 -4.87 -3.60
CA GLN A 42 -13.64 -4.62 -2.69
C GLN A 42 -12.45 -5.51 -2.99
N GLN A 43 -12.68 -6.81 -3.22
CA GLN A 43 -11.62 -7.75 -3.57
C GLN A 43 -10.95 -7.38 -4.90
N ASN A 44 -11.74 -7.08 -5.92
CA ASN A 44 -11.23 -6.68 -7.22
C ASN A 44 -10.43 -5.36 -7.12
N ALA A 45 -10.94 -4.37 -6.39
CA ALA A 45 -10.26 -3.11 -6.19
C ALA A 45 -8.91 -3.27 -5.45
N GLN A 46 -8.83 -4.17 -4.46
CA GLN A 46 -7.58 -4.48 -3.79
C GLN A 46 -6.57 -5.14 -4.74
N GLN A 47 -7.02 -6.07 -5.57
CA GLN A 47 -6.16 -6.71 -6.58
C GLN A 47 -5.65 -5.72 -7.62
N GLU A 48 -6.54 -4.87 -8.14
CA GLU A 48 -6.18 -3.83 -9.12
C GLU A 48 -5.19 -2.83 -8.51
N MET A 49 -5.39 -2.40 -7.26
CA MET A 49 -4.45 -1.53 -6.56
C MET A 49 -3.07 -2.19 -6.41
N ALA A 50 -3.01 -3.46 -6.02
CA ALA A 50 -1.76 -4.18 -5.88
C ALA A 50 -1.02 -4.31 -7.23
N GLN A 51 -1.74 -4.66 -8.30
CA GLN A 51 -1.17 -4.73 -9.65
C GLN A 51 -0.69 -3.36 -10.14
N MET A 52 -1.48 -2.31 -9.93
CA MET A 52 -1.10 -0.95 -10.31
C MET A 52 0.14 -0.49 -9.56
N GLN A 53 0.21 -0.74 -8.25
CA GLN A 53 1.41 -0.47 -7.45
C GLN A 53 2.64 -1.16 -8.02
N GLN A 54 2.55 -2.46 -8.31
CA GLN A 54 3.66 -3.22 -8.88
C GLN A 54 4.07 -2.67 -10.24
N THR A 55 3.10 -2.39 -11.12
CA THR A 55 3.36 -1.84 -12.46
C THR A 55 4.03 -0.47 -12.40
N LEU A 56 3.65 0.38 -11.45
CA LEU A 56 4.24 1.70 -11.29
C LEU A 56 5.61 1.66 -10.59
N MET A 57 5.80 0.73 -9.67
CA MET A 57 7.06 0.60 -8.92
C MET A 57 8.18 -0.04 -9.73
N THR A 58 7.89 -1.00 -10.60
CA THR A 58 8.89 -1.71 -11.39
C THR A 58 9.80 -0.76 -12.16
N PRO A 59 9.30 0.17 -12.99
CA PRO A 59 10.17 1.08 -13.74
C PRO A 59 10.95 2.06 -12.86
N VAL A 60 10.43 2.38 -11.69
CA VAL A 60 11.11 3.25 -10.70
C VAL A 60 12.30 2.51 -10.10
N ILE A 61 12.10 1.25 -9.69
CA ILE A 61 13.16 0.40 -9.16
C ILE A 61 14.25 0.16 -10.21
N GLU A 62 13.88 -0.13 -11.45
CA GLU A 62 14.83 -0.32 -12.57
C GLU A 62 15.68 0.93 -12.81
N LYS A 63 15.06 2.11 -12.81
CA LYS A 63 15.79 3.39 -12.96
C LYS A 63 16.77 3.60 -11.81
N ALA A 64 16.36 3.33 -10.58
CA ALA A 64 17.22 3.45 -9.41
C ALA A 64 18.39 2.47 -9.46
N GLN A 65 18.15 1.20 -9.82
CA GLN A 65 19.19 0.19 -9.96
C GLN A 65 20.18 0.52 -11.07
N ASN A 66 19.72 1.01 -12.21
CA ASN A 66 20.55 1.42 -13.32
C ASN A 66 21.45 2.62 -12.93
N ALA A 67 20.90 3.62 -12.23
CA ALA A 67 21.66 4.75 -11.73
C ALA A 67 22.74 4.31 -10.73
N LEU A 68 22.38 3.46 -9.76
CA LEU A 68 23.35 2.91 -8.80
C LEU A 68 24.43 2.06 -9.47
N THR A 69 24.06 1.23 -10.45
CA THR A 69 25.03 0.41 -11.21
C THR A 69 26.01 1.29 -11.99
N LYS A 70 25.53 2.37 -12.60
CA LYS A 70 26.39 3.34 -13.31
C LYS A 70 27.38 3.99 -12.34
N ILE A 71 26.89 4.52 -11.22
CA ILE A 71 27.73 5.17 -10.21
C ILE A 71 28.75 4.19 -9.61
N ALA A 72 28.33 2.95 -9.31
CA ALA A 72 29.21 1.93 -8.77
C ALA A 72 30.38 1.61 -9.72
N LYS A 73 30.12 1.52 -11.03
CA LYS A 73 31.15 1.33 -12.05
C LYS A 73 32.10 2.52 -12.15
N GLU A 74 31.59 3.74 -12.15
CA GLU A 74 32.37 4.97 -12.19
C GLU A 74 33.29 5.10 -10.96
N GLN A 75 32.77 4.72 -9.78
CA GLN A 75 33.51 4.73 -8.51
C GLN A 75 34.37 3.48 -8.30
N LYS A 76 34.34 2.51 -9.23
CA LYS A 76 35.05 1.23 -9.12
C LYS A 76 34.72 0.43 -7.87
N LEU A 77 33.48 0.50 -7.43
CA LEU A 77 33.01 -0.23 -6.25
C LEU A 77 32.76 -1.69 -6.61
N VAL A 78 33.06 -2.59 -5.67
CA VAL A 78 32.84 -4.03 -5.83
C VAL A 78 31.43 -4.43 -5.40
N TYR A 79 30.92 -3.80 -4.33
CA TYR A 79 29.60 -4.09 -3.78
C TYR A 79 28.86 -2.79 -3.43
N VAL A 80 27.54 -2.83 -3.55
CA VAL A 80 26.63 -1.79 -3.05
C VAL A 80 25.58 -2.48 -2.20
N PHE A 81 25.38 -1.99 -0.99
CA PHE A 81 24.44 -2.54 -0.03
C PHE A 81 23.33 -1.54 0.29
N ASP A 82 22.12 -2.05 0.46
CA ASP A 82 20.99 -1.29 0.95
C ASP A 82 20.93 -1.41 2.48
N LEU A 83 21.19 -0.31 3.17
CA LEU A 83 21.16 -0.26 4.63
C LEU A 83 19.75 -0.40 5.20
N SER A 84 18.72 -0.03 4.43
CA SER A 84 17.33 -0.12 4.86
C SER A 84 16.81 -1.56 4.91
N ALA A 85 17.43 -2.45 4.16
CA ALA A 85 17.05 -3.87 4.12
C ALA A 85 17.42 -4.66 5.39
N GLY A 86 18.20 -4.06 6.30
CA GLY A 86 18.62 -4.69 7.55
C GLY A 86 19.50 -5.94 7.40
N SER A 87 19.98 -6.22 6.18
CA SER A 87 20.81 -7.38 5.88
C SER A 87 22.30 -7.18 6.24
N LEU A 88 22.71 -5.94 6.49
CA LEU A 88 24.08 -5.58 6.84
C LEU A 88 24.19 -5.43 8.35
N ILE A 89 25.00 -6.27 8.99
CA ILE A 89 25.19 -6.27 10.46
C ILE A 89 26.16 -5.17 10.91
N TYR A 90 27.18 -4.92 10.10
CA TYR A 90 28.24 -3.95 10.38
C TYR A 90 28.78 -3.35 9.09
N TYR A 91 29.09 -2.08 9.12
CA TYR A 91 29.89 -1.37 8.11
C TYR A 91 30.69 -0.27 8.78
N ASP A 92 31.84 0.06 8.20
CA ASP A 92 32.68 1.17 8.64
C ASP A 92 32.37 2.39 7.76
N ASP A 93 31.79 3.42 8.36
CA ASP A 93 31.38 4.65 7.69
C ASP A 93 32.57 5.52 7.24
N THR A 94 33.77 5.30 7.83
CA THR A 94 34.98 6.06 7.48
C THR A 94 35.55 5.65 6.13
N VAL A 95 35.35 4.39 5.72
CA VAL A 95 35.83 3.84 4.44
C VAL A 95 34.70 3.52 3.47
N SER A 96 33.47 3.58 3.91
CA SER A 96 32.29 3.36 3.08
C SER A 96 31.91 4.64 2.32
N VAL A 97 31.38 4.49 1.13
CA VAL A 97 30.91 5.61 0.29
C VAL A 97 29.39 5.67 0.29
N ASP A 98 28.83 6.78 0.75
CA ASP A 98 27.39 7.02 0.61
C ASP A 98 27.06 7.40 -0.84
N LEU A 99 26.30 6.53 -1.50
CA LEU A 99 25.89 6.73 -2.91
C LEU A 99 24.59 7.55 -3.03
N LEU A 100 23.87 7.79 -1.95
CA LEU A 100 22.57 8.45 -1.98
C LEU A 100 22.60 9.86 -2.60
N PRO A 101 23.57 10.74 -2.28
CA PRO A 101 23.67 12.06 -2.91
C PRO A 101 23.92 11.98 -4.41
N MET A 102 24.79 11.05 -4.83
CA MET A 102 25.13 10.84 -6.24
C MET A 102 23.93 10.26 -7.01
N ALA A 103 23.23 9.29 -6.43
CA ALA A 103 22.03 8.71 -7.02
C ALA A 103 20.90 9.73 -7.18
N LYS A 104 20.68 10.59 -6.19
CA LYS A 104 19.71 11.70 -6.28
C LYS A 104 20.06 12.64 -7.43
N LYS A 105 21.33 13.01 -7.58
CA LYS A 105 21.79 13.87 -8.68
C LYS A 105 21.58 13.22 -10.04
N GLU A 106 21.94 11.96 -10.20
CA GLU A 106 21.77 11.19 -11.44
C GLU A 106 20.28 11.07 -11.84
N LEU A 107 19.40 10.89 -10.84
CA LEU A 107 17.96 10.76 -11.05
C LEU A 107 17.22 12.11 -11.12
N GLY A 108 17.91 13.25 -10.97
CA GLY A 108 17.31 14.57 -10.98
C GLY A 108 16.42 14.84 -9.74
N ILE A 109 16.67 14.14 -8.63
CA ILE A 109 15.93 14.31 -7.39
C ILE A 109 16.58 15.42 -6.56
N PRO A 110 15.83 16.46 -6.11
CA PRO A 110 16.39 17.50 -5.25
C PRO A 110 17.01 16.93 -3.98
N ALA A 111 18.20 17.42 -3.60
CA ALA A 111 18.93 16.92 -2.41
C ALA A 111 18.12 17.01 -1.12
N ALA A 112 17.29 18.05 -0.98
CA ALA A 112 16.43 18.27 0.18
C ALA A 112 15.20 17.34 0.24
N LYS A 113 14.91 16.58 -0.83
CA LYS A 113 13.78 15.65 -0.82
C LYS A 113 14.14 14.40 -0.01
N VAL A 114 13.56 14.30 1.17
CA VAL A 114 13.65 13.11 2.03
C VAL A 114 12.52 12.16 1.62
N ALA A 115 12.78 10.85 1.67
CA ALA A 115 11.73 9.87 1.49
C ALA A 115 10.63 10.09 2.55
N PRO A 116 9.34 10.01 2.20
CA PRO A 116 8.30 10.05 3.22
C PRO A 116 8.59 8.94 4.21
N THR A 117 8.70 9.31 5.49
CA THR A 117 8.81 8.35 6.58
C THR A 117 7.66 7.37 6.41
N GLN A 118 7.95 6.09 6.18
CA GLN A 118 6.92 5.08 6.18
C GLN A 118 6.19 5.23 7.51
N LEU A 119 4.88 5.50 7.45
CA LEU A 119 4.02 5.42 8.62
C LEU A 119 4.18 4.00 9.16
N GLN A 120 5.02 3.87 10.16
CA GLN A 120 5.07 2.64 10.95
C GLN A 120 3.65 2.40 11.43
N PRO A 121 3.05 1.23 11.16
CA PRO A 121 1.77 0.92 11.77
C PRO A 121 1.95 1.12 13.28
N ALA A 122 1.13 2.01 13.85
CA ALA A 122 1.16 2.31 15.28
C ALA A 122 1.20 0.98 16.03
N ALA A 123 2.31 0.74 16.73
CA ALA A 123 2.46 -0.41 17.60
C ALA A 123 1.22 -0.43 18.51
N ALA A 124 0.46 -1.53 18.43
CA ALA A 124 -0.70 -1.76 19.26
C ALA A 124 -0.28 -1.48 20.71
N ALA A 125 -0.86 -0.43 21.29
CA ALA A 125 -0.72 -0.13 22.70
C ALA A 125 -1.23 -1.36 23.46
N THR A 126 -0.33 -2.11 24.05
CA THR A 126 -0.65 -3.14 25.04
C THR A 126 -1.34 -2.43 26.21
N PRO A 127 -2.57 -2.77 26.57
CA PRO A 127 -3.14 -2.25 27.81
C PRO A 127 -2.40 -2.88 28.96
N ASN A 128 -1.73 -2.03 29.73
CA ASN A 128 -1.12 -2.37 31.00
C ASN A 128 -2.19 -2.94 31.93
N ALA A 129 -2.09 -4.24 32.24
CA ALA A 129 -2.84 -4.87 33.34
C ALA A 129 -2.15 -4.50 34.65
N GLN A 130 -2.86 -3.76 35.49
CA GLN A 130 -2.69 -3.78 36.93
C GLN A 130 -3.73 -4.69 37.52
#